data_cd5dd316c919a1cafe404e1e9882c8cf
#
_entry.id   cd5dd316c919a1cafe404e1e9882c8cf
#
_cell.length_a   1.000
_cell.length_b   1.000
_cell.length_c   1.000
_cell.angle_alpha   90.00
_cell.angle_beta   90.00
_cell.angle_gamma   90.00
#
_symmetry.space_group_name_H-M   'P 1'
#
loop_
_entity.id
_entity.type
_entity.pdbx_description
1 polymer ?
#
loop_
_entity_poly.entity_id
_entity_poly.type
_entity_poly.pdbx_seq_one_letter_code
_entity_poly.pdbx_strand_id
1 'polypeptide(L)'
;VRPVGLRETAIMQPVDIQAKRKDYRTLQSGTVTVNGNTTDIDLSDFSAVELEFKVTAVSGTSPTLDLYFEGKFEATVDYKVLASQTGITGTGIWFATVNPLIFRFVRVRWVVGGTSPSFTFTVAAQLMV
;
A
#
# COMPACT_ATOMS: atom_id res chain seq x y z
N VAL A 1 -45.75 7.67 17.00
CA VAL A 1 -44.89 7.76 16.77
C VAL A 1 -44.23 7.78 16.64
N ARG A 2 -44.45 8.00 16.63
CA ARG A 2 -43.39 8.21 16.34
C ARG A 2 -42.75 7.83 16.04
N PRO A 3 -43.00 7.77 15.92
CA PRO A 3 -42.06 7.47 15.64
C PRO A 3 -41.21 7.35 15.61
N VAL A 4 -41.49 7.47 15.84
CA VAL A 4 -40.38 7.54 15.68
C VAL A 4 -39.63 7.21 15.62
N GLY A 5 -40.02 7.19 15.89
CA GLY A 5 -39.06 7.14 15.64
C GLY A 5 -38.65 6.58 15.35
N LEU A 6 -39.06 6.24 15.30
CA LEU A 6 -38.31 5.79 14.88
C LEU A 6 -37.73 5.80 14.18
N ARG A 7 -37.92 6.24 13.99
CA ARG A 7 -37.17 6.43 13.30
C ARG A 7 -36.14 6.51 13.18
N GLU A 8 -36.07 6.73 13.29
CA GLU A 8 -35.03 6.90 13.15
C GLU A 8 -34.10 6.40 13.53
N THR A 9 -34.43 6.46 13.65
CA THR A 9 -33.51 6.04 14.19
C THR A 9 -32.74 5.12 14.00
N ALA A 10 -32.72 4.76 14.25
CA ALA A 10 -31.94 3.56 14.13
C ALA A 10 -31.29 3.37 12.78
N ILE A 11 -31.67 4.15 11.95
CA ILE A 11 -31.30 4.04 10.57
C ILE A 11 -29.86 4.35 10.34
N MET A 12 -29.23 5.03 11.25
CA MET A 12 -27.90 5.58 11.02
C MET A 12 -26.80 4.54 11.04
N GLN A 13 -26.97 3.46 11.77
CA GLN A 13 -25.90 2.48 11.92
C GLN A 13 -25.50 1.79 10.62
N PRO A 14 -26.42 1.38 9.75
CA PRO A 14 -25.98 0.78 8.48
C PRO A 14 -25.14 1.72 7.62
N VAL A 15 -25.42 3.01 7.69
CA VAL A 15 -24.65 4.00 6.95
C VAL A 15 -23.23 4.08 7.50
N ASP A 16 -23.06 4.04 8.81
CA ASP A 16 -21.75 4.08 9.44
C ASP A 16 -20.92 2.85 9.05
N ILE A 17 -21.54 1.70 8.99
CA ILE A 17 -20.84 0.49 8.57
C ILE A 17 -20.34 0.62 7.14
N GLN A 18 -21.15 1.18 6.27
CA GLN A 18 -20.76 1.38 4.87
C GLN A 18 -19.61 2.38 4.74
N ALA A 19 -19.56 3.39 5.60
CA ALA A 19 -18.49 4.37 5.59
C ALA A 19 -17.14 3.77 5.96
N LYS A 20 -17.13 2.59 6.56
CA LYS A 20 -15.90 1.89 6.93
C LYS A 20 -15.58 0.76 5.97
N ARG A 21 -16.06 0.87 4.75
CA ARG A 21 -15.81 -0.11 3.69
C ARG A 21 -14.32 -0.29 3.47
N LYS A 22 -13.94 -1.53 3.21
CA LYS A 22 -12.58 -1.92 2.89
C LYS A 22 -12.47 -2.29 1.42
N ASP A 23 -11.30 -2.12 0.87
CA ASP A 23 -10.99 -2.50 -0.50
C ASP A 23 -9.59 -3.10 -0.54
N TYR A 24 -9.39 -4.06 -1.42
CA TYR A 24 -8.11 -4.75 -1.57
C TYR A 24 -7.56 -4.45 -2.95
N ARG A 25 -6.28 -4.07 -3.02
CA ARG A 25 -5.62 -3.83 -4.30
C ARG A 25 -4.20 -4.37 -4.29
N THR A 26 -3.77 -4.86 -5.44
CA THR A 26 -2.37 -5.16 -5.69
C THR A 26 -1.76 -3.90 -6.31
N LEU A 27 -0.78 -3.32 -5.63
CA LEU A 27 -0.12 -2.10 -6.09
C LEU A 27 1.01 -2.41 -7.06
N GLN A 28 1.73 -3.51 -6.84
CA GLN A 28 2.83 -3.97 -7.69
C GLN A 28 2.94 -5.47 -7.59
N SER A 29 3.23 -6.11 -8.71
CA SER A 29 3.48 -7.55 -8.77
C SER A 29 4.40 -7.86 -9.94
N GLY A 30 5.35 -8.78 -9.74
CA GLY A 30 6.23 -9.25 -10.80
C GLY A 30 7.67 -9.39 -10.35
N THR A 31 8.54 -9.61 -11.32
CA THR A 31 9.96 -9.84 -11.11
C THR A 31 10.74 -8.60 -11.54
N VAL A 32 11.66 -8.16 -10.69
CA VAL A 32 12.50 -6.99 -10.96
C VAL A 32 13.97 -7.37 -10.86
N THR A 33 14.80 -6.74 -11.69
CA THR A 33 16.24 -6.94 -11.70
C THR A 33 17.00 -5.62 -11.59
N VAL A 34 16.29 -4.50 -11.66
CA VAL A 34 16.84 -3.15 -11.58
C VAL A 34 15.89 -2.28 -10.77
N ASN A 35 16.40 -1.13 -10.32
CA ASN A 35 15.58 -0.14 -9.61
C ASN A 35 14.41 0.33 -10.45
N GLY A 36 13.31 0.63 -9.81
CA GLY A 36 12.14 1.13 -10.50
C GLY A 36 11.06 1.62 -9.54
N ASN A 37 9.94 1.98 -10.13
CA ASN A 37 8.77 2.38 -9.36
C ASN A 37 7.52 2.22 -10.21
N THR A 38 6.36 2.17 -9.55
CA THR A 38 5.07 2.22 -10.23
C THR A 38 4.79 3.64 -10.72
N THR A 39 3.83 3.78 -11.62
CA THR A 39 3.20 5.08 -11.87
C THR A 39 2.41 5.50 -10.65
N ASP A 40 1.97 6.76 -10.63
CA ASP A 40 1.16 7.27 -9.54
C ASP A 40 -0.17 6.54 -9.45
N ILE A 41 -0.54 6.22 -8.23
CA ILE A 41 -1.80 5.56 -7.91
C ILE A 41 -2.63 6.53 -7.10
N ASP A 42 -3.85 6.80 -7.53
CA ASP A 42 -4.75 7.73 -6.82
C ASP A 42 -5.49 6.96 -5.72
N LEU A 43 -5.18 7.28 -4.47
CA LEU A 43 -5.84 6.72 -3.30
C LEU A 43 -6.62 7.79 -2.52
N SER A 44 -7.08 8.84 -3.20
CA SER A 44 -7.77 9.97 -2.55
C SER A 44 -9.08 9.58 -1.85
N ASP A 45 -9.67 8.44 -2.22
CA ASP A 45 -10.92 7.98 -1.61
C ASP A 45 -10.72 7.25 -0.28
N PHE A 46 -9.47 7.03 0.13
CA PHE A 46 -9.16 6.20 1.29
C PHE A 46 -8.43 6.99 2.35
N SER A 47 -8.65 6.63 3.61
CA SER A 47 -8.06 7.31 4.76
C SER A 47 -7.03 6.49 5.51
N ALA A 48 -6.90 5.20 5.18
CA ALA A 48 -5.91 4.33 5.81
C ALA A 48 -5.57 3.16 4.90
N VAL A 49 -4.37 2.64 5.07
CA VAL A 49 -3.92 1.47 4.32
C VAL A 49 -3.08 0.56 5.21
N GLU A 50 -3.32 -0.74 5.07
CA GLU A 50 -2.44 -1.78 5.59
C GLU A 50 -1.74 -2.41 4.40
N LEU A 51 -0.41 -2.40 4.42
CA LEU A 51 0.41 -2.91 3.32
C LEU A 51 0.93 -4.30 3.64
N GLU A 52 0.99 -5.15 2.64
CA GLU A 52 1.70 -6.41 2.67
C GLU A 52 2.81 -6.37 1.61
N PHE A 53 4.05 -6.54 2.06
CA PHE A 53 5.21 -6.75 1.19
C PHE A 53 5.53 -8.24 1.19
N LYS A 54 5.39 -8.89 0.04
CA LYS A 54 5.57 -10.34 -0.06
C LYS A 54 6.59 -10.66 -1.14
N VAL A 55 7.71 -11.26 -0.75
CA VAL A 55 8.77 -11.69 -1.66
C VAL A 55 8.70 -13.21 -1.77
N THR A 56 8.50 -13.69 -2.99
CA THR A 56 8.27 -15.11 -3.25
C THR A 56 9.45 -15.81 -3.91
N ALA A 57 10.37 -15.06 -4.54
CA ALA A 57 11.54 -15.65 -5.16
C ALA A 57 12.69 -14.64 -5.17
N VAL A 58 13.89 -15.12 -4.95
CA VAL A 58 15.13 -14.32 -4.93
C VAL A 58 16.24 -15.12 -5.58
N SER A 59 17.04 -14.45 -6.41
CA SER A 59 18.25 -15.05 -6.97
C SER A 59 19.33 -13.99 -7.16
N GLY A 60 20.55 -14.44 -7.42
CA GLY A 60 21.71 -13.57 -7.60
C GLY A 60 22.72 -13.78 -6.48
N THR A 61 23.80 -13.00 -6.53
CA THR A 61 24.88 -13.05 -5.53
C THR A 61 24.73 -11.85 -4.61
N SER A 62 24.56 -12.15 -3.30
CA SER A 62 24.32 -11.13 -2.27
C SER A 62 23.21 -10.17 -2.68
N PRO A 63 22.05 -10.68 -3.08
CA PRO A 63 20.96 -9.79 -3.54
C PRO A 63 20.35 -9.06 -2.37
N THR A 64 19.97 -7.79 -2.60
CA THR A 64 19.24 -6.96 -1.62
C THR A 64 18.09 -6.26 -2.29
N LEU A 65 17.01 -6.06 -1.55
CA LEU A 65 15.83 -5.34 -2.02
C LEU A 65 15.35 -4.39 -0.93
N ASP A 66 15.12 -3.15 -1.31
CA ASP A 66 14.44 -2.16 -0.47
C ASP A 66 13.14 -1.80 -1.15
N LEU A 67 12.04 -1.85 -0.39
CA LEU A 67 10.72 -1.50 -0.86
C LEU A 67 10.24 -0.26 -0.12
N TYR A 68 9.69 0.69 -0.86
CA TYR A 68 9.19 1.95 -0.33
C TYR A 68 7.77 2.20 -0.82
N PHE A 69 6.90 2.56 0.10
CA PHE A 69 5.58 3.09 -0.20
C PHE A 69 5.65 4.59 0.03
N GLU A 70 5.47 5.37 -1.04
CA GLU A 70 5.70 6.80 -1.02
C GLU A 70 4.44 7.54 -1.44
N GLY A 71 4.26 8.75 -0.90
CA GLY A 71 3.12 9.57 -1.23
C GLY A 71 3.51 11.00 -1.54
N LYS A 72 2.62 11.70 -2.26
CA LYS A 72 2.74 13.12 -2.53
C LYS A 72 1.36 13.76 -2.57
N PHE A 73 1.30 15.06 -2.29
CA PHE A 73 0.03 15.80 -2.29
C PHE A 73 -0.46 16.09 -3.69
N GLU A 74 0.47 16.54 -4.55
CA GLU A 74 0.17 16.99 -5.90
C GLU A 74 1.16 16.41 -6.88
N ALA A 75 0.80 16.42 -8.16
CA ALA A 75 1.61 15.83 -9.21
C ALA A 75 3.01 16.44 -9.34
N THR A 76 3.19 17.68 -8.90
CA THR A 76 4.44 18.43 -9.09
C THR A 76 5.34 18.46 -7.87
N VAL A 77 4.93 17.85 -6.73
CA VAL A 77 5.75 17.87 -5.52
C VAL A 77 6.52 16.56 -5.35
N ASP A 78 7.51 16.60 -4.47
CA ASP A 78 8.36 15.45 -4.20
C ASP A 78 7.61 14.39 -3.41
N TYR A 79 8.06 13.15 -3.53
CA TYR A 79 7.53 12.04 -2.77
C TYR A 79 8.08 12.03 -1.34
N LYS A 80 7.24 11.58 -0.43
CA LYS A 80 7.62 11.31 0.95
C LYS A 80 7.45 9.82 1.22
N VAL A 81 8.44 9.20 1.86
CA VAL A 81 8.33 7.80 2.28
C VAL A 81 7.33 7.71 3.42
N LEU A 82 6.32 6.88 3.24
CA LEU A 82 5.27 6.65 4.23
C LEU A 82 5.47 5.34 4.97
N ALA A 83 6.01 4.33 4.29
CA ALA A 83 6.33 3.03 4.86
C ALA A 83 7.45 2.41 4.03
N SER A 84 8.24 1.54 4.65
CA SER A 84 9.31 0.86 3.94
C SER A 84 9.62 -0.48 4.58
N GLN A 85 10.18 -1.36 3.76
CA GLN A 85 10.82 -2.59 4.22
C GLN A 85 12.13 -2.70 3.48
N THR A 86 13.23 -2.54 4.20
CA THR A 86 14.57 -2.49 3.62
C THR A 86 15.42 -3.69 4.03
N GLY A 87 16.51 -3.90 3.30
CA GLY A 87 17.45 -4.96 3.63
C GLY A 87 16.89 -6.36 3.42
N ILE A 88 15.97 -6.53 2.49
CA ILE A 88 15.39 -7.83 2.19
C ILE A 88 16.42 -8.63 1.39
N THR A 89 16.75 -9.84 1.86
CA THR A 89 17.73 -10.71 1.20
C THR A 89 17.16 -12.09 0.83
N GLY A 90 15.90 -12.35 1.19
CA GLY A 90 15.26 -13.63 0.93
C GLY A 90 13.75 -13.48 0.85
N THR A 91 13.08 -14.62 0.75
CA THR A 91 11.62 -14.66 0.72
C THR A 91 11.04 -14.32 2.09
N GLY A 92 9.83 -13.80 2.11
CA GLY A 92 9.14 -13.47 3.34
C GLY A 92 7.94 -12.58 3.10
N ILE A 93 7.27 -12.26 4.20
CA ILE A 93 6.09 -11.40 4.21
C ILE A 93 6.26 -10.40 5.35
N TRP A 94 6.06 -9.13 5.03
CA TRP A 94 6.15 -8.03 6.01
C TRP A 94 4.93 -7.14 5.87
N PHE A 95 4.50 -6.54 6.98
CA PHE A 95 3.33 -5.68 7.01
C PHE A 95 3.70 -4.29 7.50
N ALA A 96 2.98 -3.29 7.02
CA ALA A 96 3.12 -1.91 7.49
C ALA A 96 1.77 -1.21 7.41
N THR A 97 1.51 -0.34 8.38
CA THR A 97 0.27 0.42 8.45
C THR A 97 0.55 1.90 8.20
N VAL A 98 -0.26 2.52 7.35
CA VAL A 98 -0.25 3.97 7.16
C VAL A 98 -1.65 4.48 7.52
N ASN A 99 -1.73 5.17 8.66
CA ASN A 99 -2.99 5.69 9.19
C ASN A 99 -2.70 6.95 10.03
N PRO A 100 -3.16 8.13 9.60
CA PRO A 100 -3.99 8.38 8.42
C PRO A 100 -3.19 8.37 7.11
N LEU A 101 -3.87 8.03 6.03
CA LEU A 101 -3.35 8.21 4.67
C LEU A 101 -3.91 9.54 4.15
N ILE A 102 -3.07 10.56 4.10
CA ILE A 102 -3.49 11.92 3.72
C ILE A 102 -3.00 12.34 2.35
N PHE A 103 -2.21 11.51 1.69
CA PHE A 103 -1.65 11.79 0.38
C PHE A 103 -2.58 11.28 -0.71
N ARG A 104 -2.80 12.11 -1.72
CA ARG A 104 -3.66 11.74 -2.83
C ARG A 104 -3.01 10.69 -3.73
N PHE A 105 -1.74 10.91 -4.05
CA PHE A 105 -1.01 10.04 -4.97
C PHE A 105 0.04 9.26 -4.19
N VAL A 106 0.13 7.98 -4.50
CA VAL A 106 1.14 7.10 -3.92
C VAL A 106 1.84 6.32 -5.03
N ARG A 107 3.00 5.78 -4.70
CA ARG A 107 3.68 4.83 -5.56
C ARG A 107 4.45 3.82 -4.73
N VAL A 108 4.78 2.70 -5.34
CA VAL A 108 5.73 1.74 -4.81
C VAL A 108 7.04 1.94 -5.56
N ARG A 109 8.14 2.07 -4.83
CA ARG A 109 9.48 2.21 -5.37
C ARG A 109 10.36 1.09 -4.83
N TRP A 110 11.25 0.58 -5.67
CA TRP A 110 12.17 -0.48 -5.24
C TRP A 110 13.59 -0.17 -5.66
N VAL A 111 14.51 -0.58 -4.80
CA VAL A 111 15.96 -0.46 -5.02
C VAL A 111 16.55 -1.85 -4.89
N VAL A 112 17.29 -2.27 -5.91
CA VAL A 112 17.82 -3.63 -6.01
C VAL A 112 19.34 -3.55 -5.99
N GLY A 113 19.98 -4.39 -5.18
CA GLY A 113 21.44 -4.47 -5.10
C GLY A 113 21.94 -5.88 -5.24
N GLY A 114 23.27 -5.99 -5.39
CA GLY A 114 23.93 -7.28 -5.56
C GLY A 114 24.37 -7.51 -7.00
N THR A 115 24.84 -8.73 -7.29
CA THR A 115 25.30 -9.14 -8.61
C THR A 115 24.23 -9.98 -9.29
N SER A 116 23.76 -9.53 -10.44
CA SER A 116 22.67 -10.18 -11.19
C SER A 116 21.48 -10.51 -10.28
N PRO A 117 20.97 -9.53 -9.52
CA PRO A 117 19.88 -9.78 -8.58
C PRO A 117 18.55 -9.94 -9.30
N SER A 118 17.66 -10.74 -8.72
CA SER A 118 16.30 -10.89 -9.22
C SER A 118 15.38 -11.13 -8.03
N PHE A 119 14.33 -10.35 -7.93
CA PHE A 119 13.32 -10.46 -6.89
C PHE A 119 11.95 -10.54 -7.52
N THR A 120 11.18 -11.53 -7.11
CA THR A 120 9.75 -11.61 -7.45
C THR A 120 8.98 -11.25 -6.21
N PHE A 121 8.14 -10.20 -6.30
CA PHE A 121 7.41 -9.72 -5.14
C PHE A 121 6.06 -9.14 -5.51
N THR A 122 5.23 -9.02 -4.50
CA THR A 122 3.93 -8.37 -4.58
C THR A 122 3.81 -7.37 -3.42
N VAL A 123 3.32 -6.18 -3.72
CA VAL A 123 2.91 -5.21 -2.71
C VAL A 123 1.41 -5.06 -2.83
N ALA A 124 0.71 -5.47 -1.79
CA ALA A 124 -0.74 -5.43 -1.73
C ALA A 124 -1.20 -4.47 -0.64
N ALA A 125 -2.38 -3.93 -0.82
CA ALA A 125 -2.94 -2.94 0.08
C ALA A 125 -4.37 -3.31 0.46
N GLN A 126 -4.65 -3.29 1.75
CA GLN A 126 -6.00 -3.29 2.30
C GLN A 126 -6.33 -1.83 2.60
N LEU A 127 -7.30 -1.29 1.89
CA LEU A 127 -7.65 0.13 1.95
C LEU A 127 -8.93 0.32 2.76
N MET A 128 -8.99 1.42 3.50
CA MET A 128 -10.15 1.74 4.34
C MET A 128 -10.61 3.17 4.06
N VAL A 129 -11.90 3.30 3.90
CA VAL A 129 -12.55 4.60 3.70
C VAL A 129 -12.59 5.41 4.98
#